data_09382433845cfb45d2ebe93ce39fdf5c
#
_entry.id   09382433845cfb45d2ebe93ce39fdf5c
#
_cell.length_a   1.000
_cell.length_b   1.000
_cell.length_c   1.000
_cell.angle_alpha   90.00
_cell.angle_beta   90.00
_cell.angle_gamma   90.00
#
_symmetry.space_group_name_H-M   'P 1'
#
loop_
_entity.id
_entity.type
_entity.pdbx_description
1 polymer ?
#
loop_
_entity_poly.entity_id
_entity_poly.type
_entity_poly.pdbx_seq_one_letter_code
_entity_poly.pdbx_strand_id
1 'polypeptide(L)'
;DPSAGHRYRNVGDVDAVFELPERGDVARTLTADYAVPFLAHAAMEPLACAVKFETDRATIWAGVQIPDVARSAAAKVFELDAEQVTLESLYLGGAFGRRLEADFIAQAAAIAKAAPGRLVQVSWRREDDTRNDFFRPAARARLRARLDDTGQVVAFASHSSGQSIVKQSFERVFGLPAAGPDKTTAEGAFDQPYEFANHRVTHRAVELPVPVGYWRSVGHSQQAFFTETFVDELARMALADPVEFRARHLREHPRHLAVLRLAAEKARWDTQPGYAADGAPIARGIALNLSFGSIVAEVVEASLSPEGEPRVHRVVVAIDCGVAINPNLVEQQVESAVVYALSAALYGQIHFNEGRVEEGNFDRYRVLRFAETPTIETHIQPSNRPPGGVGEPGVPPLAPALANAMAVLTGKPVRRLPLIGA
;
A
#
# COMPACT_ATOMS: atom_id res chain seq x y z
N ASP A 1 -2.13 -22.88 7.04
CA ASP A 1 -1.09 -23.50 7.86
C ASP A 1 0.12 -22.56 7.97
N PRO A 2 0.39 -21.99 9.15
CA PRO A 2 1.52 -21.06 9.38
C PRO A 2 2.91 -21.70 9.15
N SER A 3 3.01 -23.03 9.21
CA SER A 3 4.27 -23.75 8.96
C SER A 3 4.67 -23.81 7.48
N ALA A 4 3.74 -23.50 6.57
CA ALA A 4 3.93 -23.67 5.12
C ALA A 4 4.47 -22.42 4.40
N GLY A 5 4.80 -21.33 5.12
CA GLY A 5 5.32 -20.07 4.55
C GLY A 5 6.82 -19.90 4.73
N HIS A 6 7.42 -18.99 3.93
CA HIS A 6 8.78 -18.55 4.18
C HIS A 6 8.82 -17.64 5.41
N ARG A 7 9.84 -17.82 6.25
CA ARG A 7 10.04 -17.07 7.49
C ARG A 7 10.96 -15.87 7.21
N TYR A 8 10.43 -14.66 7.26
CA TYR A 8 11.17 -13.41 6.99
C TYR A 8 11.77 -12.78 8.25
N ARG A 9 11.10 -12.98 9.41
CA ARG A 9 11.61 -12.54 10.72
C ARG A 9 11.38 -13.65 11.73
N ASN A 10 12.39 -13.89 12.58
CA ASN A 10 12.30 -14.84 13.68
C ASN A 10 13.25 -14.42 14.79
N VAL A 11 12.71 -13.86 15.85
CA VAL A 11 13.43 -13.39 17.04
C VAL A 11 12.81 -14.09 18.25
N GLY A 12 13.64 -14.62 19.14
CA GLY A 12 13.19 -15.34 20.32
C GLY A 12 12.42 -16.64 20.01
N ASP A 13 11.59 -17.09 20.95
CA ASP A 13 10.76 -18.29 20.83
C ASP A 13 9.28 -17.94 21.02
N VAL A 14 8.62 -17.66 19.92
CA VAL A 14 7.20 -17.26 19.89
C VAL A 14 6.30 -18.41 20.34
N ASP A 15 6.62 -19.64 19.95
CA ASP A 15 5.78 -20.81 20.25
C ASP A 15 5.82 -21.13 21.75
N ALA A 16 7.00 -21.16 22.35
CA ALA A 16 7.13 -21.34 23.79
C ALA A 16 6.32 -20.32 24.60
N VAL A 17 6.28 -19.05 24.17
CA VAL A 17 5.47 -18.04 24.85
C VAL A 17 3.98 -18.31 24.72
N PHE A 18 3.50 -18.73 23.53
CA PHE A 18 2.08 -19.03 23.31
C PHE A 18 1.60 -20.33 23.98
N GLU A 19 2.50 -21.26 24.31
CA GLU A 19 2.21 -22.50 25.03
C GLU A 19 2.10 -22.29 26.55
N LEU A 20 2.66 -21.18 27.07
CA LEU A 20 2.51 -20.87 28.49
C LEU A 20 1.03 -20.67 28.84
N PRO A 21 0.56 -21.17 29.99
CA PRO A 21 -0.81 -20.93 30.42
C PRO A 21 -1.05 -19.43 30.63
N GLU A 22 -2.26 -18.99 30.32
CA GLU A 22 -2.69 -17.63 30.68
C GLU A 22 -2.83 -17.56 32.24
N ARG A 23 -2.30 -16.50 32.82
CA ARG A 23 -2.39 -16.26 34.26
C ARG A 23 -3.50 -15.26 34.57
N GLY A 24 -4.37 -15.59 35.51
CA GLY A 24 -5.50 -14.74 35.92
C GLY A 24 -6.75 -14.92 35.05
N ASP A 25 -7.78 -14.13 35.36
CA ASP A 25 -9.11 -14.23 34.74
C ASP A 25 -9.25 -13.42 33.41
N VAL A 26 -8.20 -12.73 32.96
CA VAL A 26 -8.22 -11.89 31.78
C VAL A 26 -7.38 -12.53 30.67
N ALA A 27 -8.02 -12.80 29.53
CA ALA A 27 -7.31 -13.26 28.34
C ALA A 27 -6.33 -12.18 27.86
N ARG A 28 -5.05 -12.56 27.72
CA ARG A 28 -3.97 -11.65 27.29
C ARG A 28 -3.43 -11.98 25.92
N THR A 29 -4.01 -12.97 25.27
CA THR A 29 -3.67 -13.38 23.91
C THR A 29 -4.77 -12.92 22.96
N LEU A 30 -4.39 -12.10 21.99
CA LEU A 30 -5.26 -11.69 20.89
C LEU A 30 -4.89 -12.47 19.62
N THR A 31 -5.91 -12.94 18.90
CA THR A 31 -5.76 -13.50 17.56
C THR A 31 -6.78 -12.83 16.65
N ALA A 32 -6.32 -12.36 15.50
CA ALA A 32 -7.16 -11.67 14.52
C ALA A 32 -6.82 -12.07 13.08
N ASP A 33 -7.86 -12.17 12.24
CA ASP A 33 -7.75 -12.42 10.81
C ASP A 33 -8.10 -11.18 10.02
N TYR A 34 -7.25 -10.82 9.06
CA TYR A 34 -7.39 -9.65 8.19
C TYR A 34 -7.47 -10.06 6.73
N ALA A 35 -8.13 -9.24 5.92
CA ALA A 35 -8.22 -9.46 4.48
C ALA A 35 -8.28 -8.14 3.71
N VAL A 36 -7.63 -8.12 2.55
CA VAL A 36 -7.71 -7.04 1.57
C VAL A 36 -7.97 -7.60 0.17
N PRO A 37 -8.73 -6.88 -0.70
CA PRO A 37 -9.09 -7.33 -2.04
C PRO A 37 -7.97 -7.10 -3.05
N PHE A 38 -8.18 -7.54 -4.29
CA PHE A 38 -7.44 -7.07 -5.46
C PHE A 38 -7.78 -5.60 -5.73
N LEU A 39 -6.77 -4.81 -6.18
CA LEU A 39 -6.96 -3.41 -6.57
C LEU A 39 -6.43 -3.16 -7.97
N ALA A 40 -7.11 -2.32 -8.74
CA ALA A 40 -6.59 -1.76 -9.98
C ALA A 40 -5.74 -0.51 -9.70
N HIS A 41 -4.84 -0.16 -10.62
CA HIS A 41 -4.05 1.07 -10.56
C HIS A 41 -4.90 2.31 -10.80
N ALA A 42 -5.85 2.23 -11.74
CA ALA A 42 -6.85 3.25 -12.04
C ALA A 42 -6.27 4.67 -12.24
N ALA A 43 -5.11 4.78 -12.89
CA ALA A 43 -4.54 6.07 -13.26
C ALA A 43 -5.54 6.90 -14.10
N MET A 44 -5.59 8.23 -13.92
CA MET A 44 -6.54 9.07 -14.66
C MET A 44 -6.31 9.00 -16.18
N GLU A 45 -5.05 8.94 -16.63
CA GLU A 45 -4.70 8.69 -18.01
C GLU A 45 -4.64 7.18 -18.27
N PRO A 46 -5.52 6.60 -19.10
CA PRO A 46 -5.38 5.22 -19.59
C PRO A 46 -4.09 5.04 -20.37
N LEU A 47 -3.65 3.79 -20.54
CA LEU A 47 -2.41 3.49 -21.25
C LEU A 47 -2.47 3.96 -22.71
N ALA A 48 -1.44 4.69 -23.12
CA ALA A 48 -1.29 5.19 -24.50
C ALA A 48 0.18 5.15 -24.92
N CYS A 49 0.39 4.89 -26.22
CA CYS A 49 1.71 4.83 -26.84
C CYS A 49 1.62 5.21 -28.31
N ALA A 50 2.52 6.06 -28.79
CA ALA A 50 2.72 6.30 -30.21
C ALA A 50 4.04 5.69 -30.65
N VAL A 51 4.06 5.07 -31.83
CA VAL A 51 5.23 4.37 -32.39
C VAL A 51 5.36 4.66 -33.88
N LYS A 52 6.58 5.00 -34.30
CA LYS A 52 6.95 5.02 -35.73
C LYS A 52 8.05 3.98 -35.93
N PHE A 53 7.77 2.95 -36.71
CA PHE A 53 8.72 1.92 -37.11
C PHE A 53 9.20 2.14 -38.52
N GLU A 54 10.50 2.21 -38.69
CA GLU A 54 11.21 2.15 -39.98
C GLU A 54 12.01 0.84 -39.99
N THR A 55 12.36 0.32 -41.15
CA THR A 55 12.90 -1.05 -41.28
C THR A 55 14.12 -1.34 -40.35
N ASP A 56 14.94 -0.32 -40.07
CA ASP A 56 16.19 -0.41 -39.31
C ASP A 56 16.18 0.35 -37.98
N ARG A 57 15.08 1.02 -37.65
CA ARG A 57 14.96 1.82 -36.43
C ARG A 57 13.50 2.05 -36.04
N ALA A 58 13.29 2.38 -34.77
CA ALA A 58 11.97 2.79 -34.30
C ALA A 58 12.06 3.97 -33.31
N THR A 59 11.01 4.78 -33.29
CA THR A 59 10.82 5.83 -32.26
C THR A 59 9.51 5.60 -31.56
N ILE A 60 9.54 5.68 -30.23
CA ILE A 60 8.40 5.47 -29.34
C ILE A 60 8.19 6.74 -28.52
N TRP A 61 6.94 7.17 -28.39
CA TRP A 61 6.50 8.25 -27.50
C TRP A 61 5.52 7.67 -26.49
N ALA A 62 5.91 7.60 -25.23
CA ALA A 62 5.06 7.06 -24.16
C ALA A 62 5.48 7.57 -22.77
N GLY A 63 4.52 7.67 -21.86
CA GLY A 63 4.81 7.84 -20.45
C GLY A 63 5.07 6.46 -19.80
N VAL A 64 6.27 6.24 -19.29
CA VAL A 64 6.72 4.97 -18.69
C VAL A 64 7.48 5.22 -17.38
N GLN A 65 7.54 4.20 -16.51
CA GLN A 65 8.31 4.26 -15.27
C GLN A 65 9.72 3.66 -15.39
N ILE A 66 9.92 2.73 -16.34
CA ILE A 66 11.23 2.12 -16.64
C ILE A 66 11.49 2.22 -18.15
N PRO A 67 12.13 3.31 -18.62
CA PRO A 67 12.39 3.54 -20.04
C PRO A 67 13.15 2.40 -20.74
N ASP A 68 14.17 1.85 -20.10
CA ASP A 68 15.00 0.78 -20.69
C ASP A 68 14.24 -0.53 -20.89
N VAL A 69 13.33 -0.89 -19.97
CA VAL A 69 12.46 -2.06 -20.13
C VAL A 69 11.48 -1.86 -21.30
N ALA A 70 10.88 -0.67 -21.38
CA ALA A 70 9.95 -0.33 -22.45
C ALA A 70 10.65 -0.36 -23.83
N ARG A 71 11.84 0.23 -23.92
CA ARG A 71 12.70 0.20 -25.12
C ARG A 71 13.04 -1.23 -25.54
N SER A 72 13.50 -2.05 -24.59
CA SER A 72 13.86 -3.45 -24.85
C SER A 72 12.67 -4.30 -25.29
N ALA A 73 11.49 -4.08 -24.72
CA ALA A 73 10.27 -4.77 -25.10
C ALA A 73 9.88 -4.47 -26.56
N ALA A 74 9.98 -3.23 -26.98
CA ALA A 74 9.72 -2.85 -28.39
C ALA A 74 10.80 -3.38 -29.33
N ALA A 75 12.08 -3.29 -28.97
CA ALA A 75 13.21 -3.81 -29.75
C ALA A 75 13.02 -5.31 -30.05
N LYS A 76 12.62 -6.09 -29.04
CA LYS A 76 12.29 -7.51 -29.20
C LYS A 76 11.17 -7.75 -30.22
N VAL A 77 10.11 -6.92 -30.22
CA VAL A 77 9.00 -7.04 -31.19
C VAL A 77 9.47 -6.72 -32.61
N PHE A 78 10.31 -5.68 -32.76
CA PHE A 78 10.83 -5.25 -34.05
C PHE A 78 11.95 -6.14 -34.59
N GLU A 79 12.54 -6.99 -33.76
CA GLU A 79 13.77 -7.76 -34.03
C GLU A 79 14.96 -6.83 -34.35
N LEU A 80 15.06 -5.75 -33.53
CA LEU A 80 16.11 -4.74 -33.56
C LEU A 80 16.98 -4.82 -32.31
N ASP A 81 18.18 -4.26 -32.38
CA ASP A 81 18.97 -3.98 -31.18
C ASP A 81 18.36 -2.80 -30.41
N ALA A 82 18.53 -2.77 -29.08
CA ALA A 82 17.96 -1.73 -28.23
C ALA A 82 18.42 -0.31 -28.62
N GLU A 83 19.65 -0.19 -29.14
CA GLU A 83 20.25 1.06 -29.63
C GLU A 83 19.57 1.63 -30.88
N GLN A 84 18.87 0.78 -31.64
CA GLN A 84 18.10 1.18 -32.83
C GLN A 84 16.68 1.65 -32.46
N VAL A 85 16.29 1.57 -31.17
CA VAL A 85 15.00 2.02 -30.67
C VAL A 85 15.20 3.26 -29.79
N THR A 86 14.64 4.39 -30.21
CA THR A 86 14.58 5.62 -29.43
C THR A 86 13.27 5.65 -28.64
N LEU A 87 13.34 5.93 -27.35
CA LEU A 87 12.16 6.17 -26.53
C LEU A 87 12.19 7.60 -26.01
N GLU A 88 11.19 8.38 -26.42
CA GLU A 88 10.90 9.72 -25.95
C GLU A 88 9.91 9.61 -24.79
N SER A 89 10.43 9.77 -23.55
CA SER A 89 9.60 9.68 -22.37
C SER A 89 8.75 10.93 -22.19
N LEU A 90 7.43 10.76 -22.22
CA LEU A 90 6.46 11.83 -22.04
C LEU A 90 6.04 11.96 -20.58
N TYR A 91 5.50 13.14 -20.22
CA TYR A 91 4.72 13.26 -19.00
C TYR A 91 3.54 12.30 -19.02
N LEU A 92 3.15 11.83 -17.84
CA LEU A 92 2.07 10.85 -17.70
C LEU A 92 1.04 11.30 -16.66
N GLY A 93 -0.22 10.96 -16.89
CA GLY A 93 -1.35 11.24 -16.01
C GLY A 93 -1.57 10.18 -14.94
N GLY A 94 -0.48 9.79 -14.26
CA GLY A 94 -0.44 8.76 -13.25
C GLY A 94 0.09 7.41 -13.76
N ALA A 95 0.71 6.67 -12.86
CA ALA A 95 1.25 5.35 -13.16
C ALA A 95 1.02 4.36 -12.01
N PHE A 96 1.39 4.73 -10.81
CA PHE A 96 1.16 4.00 -9.54
C PHE A 96 1.69 2.55 -9.53
N GLY A 97 2.63 2.23 -10.45
CA GLY A 97 3.17 0.89 -10.66
C GLY A 97 2.78 0.26 -12.01
N ARG A 98 1.63 0.65 -12.62
CA ARG A 98 1.14 0.06 -13.86
C ARG A 98 2.10 0.21 -15.04
N ARG A 99 2.80 1.33 -15.12
CA ARG A 99 3.71 1.65 -16.23
C ARG A 99 5.16 1.16 -15.97
N LEU A 100 5.35 0.27 -14.99
CA LEU A 100 6.52 -0.61 -14.88
C LEU A 100 6.44 -1.76 -15.90
N GLU A 101 5.22 -2.13 -16.31
CA GLU A 101 4.97 -3.16 -17.32
C GLU A 101 4.96 -2.54 -18.71
N ALA A 102 5.53 -3.26 -19.67
CA ALA A 102 5.71 -2.79 -21.06
C ALA A 102 4.74 -3.47 -22.06
N ASP A 103 3.68 -4.09 -21.60
CA ASP A 103 2.70 -4.80 -22.40
C ASP A 103 2.02 -3.91 -23.47
N PHE A 104 1.61 -2.70 -23.09
CA PHE A 104 1.00 -1.73 -24.01
C PHE A 104 2.01 -1.18 -25.05
N ILE A 105 3.30 -1.10 -24.69
CA ILE A 105 4.38 -0.75 -25.64
C ILE A 105 4.59 -1.88 -26.65
N ALA A 106 4.68 -3.13 -26.19
CA ALA A 106 4.81 -4.29 -27.06
C ALA A 106 3.62 -4.43 -28.03
N GLN A 107 2.40 -4.16 -27.54
CA GLN A 107 1.18 -4.14 -28.37
C GLN A 107 1.26 -3.06 -29.45
N ALA A 108 1.63 -1.82 -29.09
CA ALA A 108 1.77 -0.71 -30.05
C ALA A 108 2.89 -0.99 -31.06
N ALA A 109 4.01 -1.57 -30.63
CA ALA A 109 5.11 -1.98 -31.49
C ALA A 109 4.68 -3.05 -32.52
N ALA A 110 3.92 -4.06 -32.08
CA ALA A 110 3.42 -5.10 -32.97
C ALA A 110 2.50 -4.55 -34.08
N ILE A 111 1.64 -3.58 -33.76
CA ILE A 111 0.79 -2.90 -34.72
C ILE A 111 1.63 -2.04 -35.68
N ALA A 112 2.61 -1.28 -35.18
CA ALA A 112 3.48 -0.45 -35.99
C ALA A 112 4.37 -1.27 -36.95
N LYS A 113 4.81 -2.48 -36.52
CA LYS A 113 5.56 -3.43 -37.37
C LYS A 113 4.76 -3.83 -38.63
N ALA A 114 3.44 -3.91 -38.51
CA ALA A 114 2.56 -4.19 -39.67
C ALA A 114 2.32 -2.98 -40.57
N ALA A 115 2.77 -1.78 -40.20
CA ALA A 115 2.58 -0.54 -40.98
C ALA A 115 3.87 0.30 -41.05
N PRO A 116 4.97 -0.21 -41.62
CA PRO A 116 6.26 0.47 -41.64
C PRO A 116 6.18 1.88 -42.25
N GLY A 117 6.94 2.82 -41.66
CA GLY A 117 6.98 4.23 -42.09
C GLY A 117 5.79 5.08 -41.62
N ARG A 118 4.74 4.48 -41.10
CA ARG A 118 3.58 5.20 -40.54
C ARG A 118 3.74 5.44 -39.04
N LEU A 119 3.25 6.59 -38.57
CA LEU A 119 3.05 6.84 -37.15
C LEU A 119 1.76 6.12 -36.69
N VAL A 120 1.89 5.21 -35.75
CA VAL A 120 0.79 4.46 -35.15
C VAL A 120 0.61 4.94 -33.71
N GLN A 121 -0.61 5.32 -33.34
CA GLN A 121 -0.98 5.62 -31.98
C GLN A 121 -1.97 4.57 -31.48
N VAL A 122 -1.67 3.97 -30.33
CA VAL A 122 -2.55 3.05 -29.61
C VAL A 122 -2.96 3.71 -28.31
N SER A 123 -4.26 3.81 -28.05
CA SER A 123 -4.82 4.33 -26.81
C SER A 123 -5.84 3.32 -26.29
N TRP A 124 -5.65 2.92 -25.04
CA TRP A 124 -6.62 2.06 -24.35
C TRP A 124 -7.80 2.91 -23.88
N ARG A 125 -8.99 2.33 -23.89
CA ARG A 125 -10.14 2.91 -23.18
C ARG A 125 -9.99 2.59 -21.69
N ARG A 126 -10.73 3.29 -20.85
CA ARG A 126 -10.73 3.02 -19.40
C ARG A 126 -11.08 1.56 -19.09
N GLU A 127 -12.04 1.01 -19.81
CA GLU A 127 -12.47 -0.38 -19.64
C GLU A 127 -11.38 -1.38 -20.01
N ASP A 128 -10.57 -1.06 -21.01
CA ASP A 128 -9.45 -1.90 -21.42
C ASP A 128 -8.34 -1.85 -20.36
N ASP A 129 -8.04 -0.66 -19.84
CA ASP A 129 -7.03 -0.42 -18.81
C ASP A 129 -7.40 -1.10 -17.47
N THR A 130 -8.64 -0.95 -17.01
CA THR A 130 -9.09 -1.53 -15.74
C THR A 130 -9.19 -3.06 -15.80
N ARG A 131 -9.69 -3.62 -16.92
CA ARG A 131 -9.91 -5.07 -17.05
C ARG A 131 -8.65 -5.87 -17.36
N ASN A 132 -7.64 -5.24 -17.94
CA ASN A 132 -6.36 -5.87 -18.29
C ASN A 132 -5.22 -5.35 -17.44
N ASP A 133 -5.51 -5.00 -16.19
CA ASP A 133 -4.52 -4.51 -15.25
C ASP A 133 -3.69 -5.67 -14.64
N PHE A 134 -2.52 -5.34 -14.09
CA PHE A 134 -1.73 -6.20 -13.22
C PHE A 134 -2.03 -5.79 -11.77
N PHE A 135 -3.03 -6.40 -11.19
CA PHE A 135 -3.65 -5.97 -9.94
C PHE A 135 -2.70 -6.01 -8.74
N ARG A 136 -2.93 -5.13 -7.75
CA ARG A 136 -2.39 -5.38 -6.41
C ARG A 136 -2.95 -6.71 -5.92
N PRO A 137 -2.12 -7.66 -5.44
CA PRO A 137 -2.61 -8.94 -4.94
C PRO A 137 -3.63 -8.78 -3.83
N ALA A 138 -4.68 -9.59 -3.84
CA ALA A 138 -5.46 -9.83 -2.66
C ALA A 138 -4.59 -10.56 -1.62
N ALA A 139 -4.78 -10.22 -0.35
CA ALA A 139 -4.00 -10.82 0.73
C ALA A 139 -4.85 -11.09 1.96
N ARG A 140 -4.44 -12.09 2.72
CA ARG A 140 -4.97 -12.40 4.06
C ARG A 140 -3.85 -12.52 5.04
N ALA A 141 -4.12 -12.17 6.30
CA ALA A 141 -3.17 -12.37 7.38
C ALA A 141 -3.89 -12.83 8.64
N ARG A 142 -3.23 -13.71 9.39
CA ARG A 142 -3.55 -14.05 10.76
C ARG A 142 -2.45 -13.52 11.66
N LEU A 143 -2.82 -12.65 12.59
CA LEU A 143 -1.91 -12.12 13.59
C LEU A 143 -2.29 -12.66 14.97
N ARG A 144 -1.26 -12.93 15.77
CA ARG A 144 -1.42 -13.38 17.15
C ARG A 144 -0.39 -12.68 18.02
N ALA A 145 -0.79 -12.13 19.15
CA ALA A 145 0.12 -11.54 20.11
C ALA A 145 -0.32 -11.84 21.53
N ARG A 146 0.64 -11.80 22.47
CA ARG A 146 0.41 -11.92 23.89
C ARG A 146 0.99 -10.72 24.63
N LEU A 147 0.22 -10.16 25.53
CA LEU A 147 0.66 -9.13 26.47
C LEU A 147 1.05 -9.76 27.81
N ASP A 148 1.99 -9.11 28.51
CA ASP A 148 2.27 -9.39 29.92
C ASP A 148 1.34 -8.60 30.87
N ASP A 149 1.62 -8.70 32.18
CA ASP A 149 0.86 -8.02 33.22
C ASP A 149 0.98 -6.49 33.17
N THR A 150 1.98 -5.97 32.49
CA THR A 150 2.22 -4.53 32.30
C THR A 150 1.67 -3.98 31.00
N GLY A 151 1.07 -4.85 30.17
CA GLY A 151 0.56 -4.50 28.85
C GLY A 151 1.65 -4.40 27.77
N GLN A 152 2.85 -4.97 27.99
CA GLN A 152 3.90 -5.08 26.98
C GLN A 152 3.66 -6.30 26.09
N VAL A 153 4.00 -6.18 24.80
CA VAL A 153 3.93 -7.31 23.86
C VAL A 153 5.13 -8.24 24.11
N VAL A 154 4.88 -9.42 24.65
CA VAL A 154 5.91 -10.44 24.90
C VAL A 154 6.08 -11.43 23.76
N ALA A 155 5.06 -11.61 22.92
CA ALA A 155 5.15 -12.37 21.69
C ALA A 155 4.24 -11.79 20.62
N PHE A 156 4.74 -11.78 19.39
CA PHE A 156 4.00 -11.33 18.21
C PHE A 156 4.28 -12.29 17.05
N ALA A 157 3.24 -12.81 16.43
CA ALA A 157 3.30 -13.63 15.23
C ALA A 157 2.40 -13.07 14.15
N SER A 158 2.94 -12.89 12.96
CA SER A 158 2.19 -12.57 11.74
C SER A 158 2.39 -13.69 10.72
N HIS A 159 1.28 -14.18 10.20
CA HIS A 159 1.27 -15.11 9.07
C HIS A 159 0.36 -14.57 8.00
N SER A 160 0.95 -14.20 6.85
CA SER A 160 0.19 -13.67 5.71
C SER A 160 0.27 -14.59 4.49
N SER A 161 -0.65 -14.40 3.55
CA SER A 161 -0.66 -15.09 2.27
C SER A 161 -1.18 -14.18 1.16
N GLY A 162 -0.58 -14.29 -0.02
CA GLY A 162 -0.92 -13.53 -1.23
C GLY A 162 -0.10 -14.03 -2.42
N GLN A 163 -0.39 -13.54 -3.63
CA GLN A 163 0.39 -13.88 -4.81
C GLN A 163 1.75 -13.16 -4.80
N SER A 164 2.77 -13.82 -5.36
CA SER A 164 4.08 -13.21 -5.55
C SER A 164 4.05 -12.24 -6.74
N ILE A 165 4.39 -10.99 -6.49
CA ILE A 165 4.53 -9.95 -7.52
C ILE A 165 5.79 -10.21 -8.34
N VAL A 166 6.93 -10.41 -7.66
CA VAL A 166 8.24 -10.62 -8.32
C VAL A 166 8.20 -11.83 -9.24
N LYS A 167 7.58 -12.96 -8.81
CA LYS A 167 7.50 -14.17 -9.64
C LYS A 167 6.83 -13.87 -10.98
N GLN A 168 5.70 -13.16 -10.97
CA GLN A 168 4.96 -12.86 -12.19
C GLN A 168 5.60 -11.74 -13.03
N SER A 169 6.03 -10.64 -12.41
CA SER A 169 6.63 -9.51 -13.15
C SER A 169 7.97 -9.89 -13.76
N PHE A 170 8.81 -10.64 -13.05
CA PHE A 170 10.12 -11.08 -13.55
C PHE A 170 9.98 -12.01 -14.77
N GLU A 171 9.03 -12.93 -14.72
CA GLU A 171 8.74 -13.81 -15.85
C GLU A 171 8.24 -13.03 -17.07
N ARG A 172 7.35 -12.03 -16.86
CA ARG A 172 6.85 -11.17 -17.95
C ARG A 172 7.95 -10.31 -18.58
N VAL A 173 8.82 -9.73 -17.76
CA VAL A 173 9.86 -8.80 -18.21
C VAL A 173 11.05 -9.52 -18.83
N PHE A 174 11.53 -10.59 -18.16
CA PHE A 174 12.77 -11.27 -18.51
C PHE A 174 12.60 -12.65 -19.15
N GLY A 175 11.36 -13.19 -19.15
CA GLY A 175 11.11 -14.55 -19.67
C GLY A 175 11.71 -15.66 -18.81
N LEU A 176 12.11 -15.36 -17.59
CA LEU A 176 12.80 -16.27 -16.66
C LEU A 176 12.02 -16.35 -15.34
N PRO A 177 11.96 -17.53 -14.71
CA PRO A 177 11.34 -17.64 -13.39
C PRO A 177 12.18 -16.91 -12.33
N ALA A 178 11.53 -16.16 -11.46
CA ALA A 178 12.21 -15.59 -10.30
C ALA A 178 12.56 -16.69 -9.29
N ALA A 179 13.77 -16.63 -8.75
CA ALA A 179 14.25 -17.59 -7.75
C ALA A 179 14.05 -17.05 -6.32
N GLY A 180 13.73 -17.95 -5.40
CA GLY A 180 13.64 -17.65 -3.97
C GLY A 180 12.32 -17.01 -3.53
N PRO A 181 12.22 -16.66 -2.24
CA PRO A 181 11.02 -16.07 -1.66
C PRO A 181 10.91 -14.59 -2.04
N ASP A 182 9.68 -14.17 -2.34
CA ASP A 182 9.37 -12.78 -2.70
C ASP A 182 9.27 -11.91 -1.43
N LYS A 183 10.29 -11.07 -1.22
CA LYS A 183 10.30 -10.11 -0.11
C LYS A 183 9.26 -9.01 -0.27
N THR A 184 8.96 -8.62 -1.51
CA THR A 184 8.10 -7.45 -1.79
C THR A 184 6.67 -7.64 -1.30
N THR A 185 6.18 -8.87 -1.15
CA THR A 185 4.85 -9.15 -0.60
C THR A 185 4.79 -9.14 0.92
N ALA A 186 5.94 -9.25 1.61
CA ALA A 186 6.07 -9.30 3.06
C ALA A 186 6.63 -8.01 3.68
N GLU A 187 7.08 -7.05 2.85
CA GLU A 187 7.52 -5.72 3.28
C GLU A 187 6.39 -5.00 4.04
N GLY A 188 6.74 -4.29 5.10
CA GLY A 188 5.79 -3.69 6.04
C GLY A 188 5.41 -4.59 7.20
N ALA A 189 5.68 -5.91 7.12
CA ALA A 189 5.49 -6.82 8.23
C ALA A 189 6.83 -7.21 8.89
N PHE A 190 7.82 -7.63 8.11
CA PHE A 190 9.08 -8.13 8.70
C PHE A 190 10.05 -7.00 9.07
N ASP A 191 9.96 -5.85 8.45
CA ASP A 191 10.80 -4.66 8.62
C ASP A 191 10.16 -3.57 9.47
N GLN A 192 8.97 -3.83 10.03
CA GLN A 192 8.32 -2.90 10.96
C GLN A 192 9.21 -2.67 12.21
N PRO A 193 9.20 -1.44 12.80
CA PRO A 193 10.17 -1.00 13.78
C PRO A 193 9.90 -1.50 15.21
N TYR A 194 8.75 -2.10 15.50
CA TYR A 194 8.37 -2.44 16.87
C TYR A 194 9.28 -3.49 17.49
N GLU A 195 9.71 -3.22 18.72
CA GLU A 195 10.59 -4.05 19.53
C GLU A 195 9.76 -5.07 20.33
N PHE A 196 9.54 -6.24 19.72
CA PHE A 196 8.91 -7.36 20.40
C PHE A 196 9.94 -8.42 20.73
N ALA A 197 10.01 -8.84 22.01
CA ALA A 197 11.01 -9.79 22.50
C ALA A 197 10.98 -11.13 21.74
N ASN A 198 9.78 -11.61 21.41
CA ASN A 198 9.57 -12.78 20.58
C ASN A 198 8.73 -12.39 19.37
N HIS A 199 9.32 -12.44 18.17
CA HIS A 199 8.70 -11.90 16.96
C HIS A 199 8.91 -12.81 15.77
N ARG A 200 7.83 -13.27 15.18
CA ARG A 200 7.84 -14.10 13.97
C ARG A 200 6.96 -13.51 12.88
N VAL A 201 7.53 -13.41 11.68
CA VAL A 201 6.80 -13.04 10.46
C VAL A 201 7.00 -14.12 9.41
N THR A 202 5.91 -14.67 8.92
CA THR A 202 5.87 -15.65 7.84
C THR A 202 4.95 -15.20 6.73
N HIS A 203 5.31 -15.48 5.49
CA HIS A 203 4.45 -15.24 4.33
C HIS A 203 4.42 -16.47 3.43
N ARG A 204 3.23 -16.84 2.97
CA ARG A 204 3.01 -17.92 2.00
C ARG A 204 2.60 -17.34 0.67
N ALA A 205 3.43 -17.50 -0.34
CA ALA A 205 3.04 -17.23 -1.71
C ALA A 205 1.99 -18.26 -2.16
N VAL A 206 0.91 -17.78 -2.75
CA VAL A 206 -0.15 -18.59 -3.36
C VAL A 206 -0.22 -18.31 -4.85
N GLU A 207 -0.66 -19.30 -5.63
CA GLU A 207 -0.84 -19.15 -7.06
C GLU A 207 -2.33 -19.08 -7.38
N LEU A 208 -2.72 -18.01 -8.07
CA LEU A 208 -4.06 -17.80 -8.58
C LEU A 208 -3.96 -17.39 -10.05
N PRO A 209 -4.95 -17.68 -10.89
CA PRO A 209 -4.93 -17.31 -12.32
C PRO A 209 -5.31 -15.83 -12.53
N VAL A 210 -4.81 -14.94 -11.68
CA VAL A 210 -5.03 -13.50 -11.73
C VAL A 210 -3.68 -12.82 -11.94
N PRO A 211 -3.50 -11.98 -12.96
CA PRO A 211 -2.28 -11.24 -13.15
C PRO A 211 -2.10 -10.19 -12.05
N VAL A 212 -0.91 -10.18 -11.44
CA VAL A 212 -0.58 -9.23 -10.37
C VAL A 212 0.70 -8.47 -10.71
N GLY A 213 0.79 -7.24 -10.21
CA GLY A 213 1.92 -6.34 -10.41
C GLY A 213 2.17 -5.41 -9.23
N TYR A 214 3.10 -4.47 -9.41
CA TYR A 214 3.48 -3.49 -8.41
C TYR A 214 2.43 -2.39 -8.33
N TRP A 215 1.68 -2.37 -7.25
CA TRP A 215 0.78 -1.26 -6.92
C TRP A 215 1.45 -0.35 -5.89
N ARG A 216 1.22 0.96 -5.93
CA ARG A 216 1.85 1.98 -5.09
C ARG A 216 2.03 1.53 -3.65
N SER A 217 3.27 1.47 -3.16
CA SER A 217 3.74 0.96 -1.87
C SER A 217 3.83 -0.56 -1.72
N VAL A 218 3.57 -1.31 -2.78
CA VAL A 218 3.81 -2.75 -2.87
C VAL A 218 3.26 -3.51 -1.64
N GLY A 219 4.06 -4.35 -0.98
CA GLY A 219 3.68 -5.11 0.21
C GLY A 219 3.33 -4.24 1.41
N HIS A 220 3.98 -3.08 1.57
CA HIS A 220 3.66 -2.16 2.64
C HIS A 220 2.17 -1.76 2.65
N SER A 221 1.52 -1.65 1.50
CA SER A 221 0.12 -1.24 1.38
C SER A 221 -0.84 -2.12 2.18
N GLN A 222 -0.67 -3.44 2.16
CA GLN A 222 -1.51 -4.38 2.91
C GLN A 222 -0.93 -4.78 4.26
N GLN A 223 0.40 -4.91 4.37
CA GLN A 223 1.03 -5.36 5.60
C GLN A 223 0.94 -4.29 6.71
N ALA A 224 1.02 -3.00 6.34
CA ALA A 224 0.79 -1.92 7.30
C ALA A 224 -0.66 -1.93 7.82
N PHE A 225 -1.66 -2.17 6.96
CA PHE A 225 -3.03 -2.32 7.39
C PHE A 225 -3.17 -3.44 8.43
N PHE A 226 -2.60 -4.61 8.16
CA PHE A 226 -2.69 -5.73 9.08
C PHE A 226 -1.98 -5.44 10.41
N THR A 227 -0.74 -4.95 10.35
CA THR A 227 0.10 -4.74 11.53
C THR A 227 -0.40 -3.57 12.39
N GLU A 228 -0.67 -2.42 11.79
CA GLU A 228 -1.01 -1.20 12.52
C GLU A 228 -2.43 -1.24 13.12
N THR A 229 -3.37 -1.89 12.43
CA THR A 229 -4.70 -2.14 12.99
C THR A 229 -4.62 -3.11 14.16
N PHE A 230 -3.82 -4.17 14.03
CA PHE A 230 -3.63 -5.13 15.11
C PHE A 230 -2.91 -4.53 16.34
N VAL A 231 -1.90 -3.67 16.11
CA VAL A 231 -1.21 -2.93 17.19
C VAL A 231 -2.20 -2.02 17.95
N ASP A 232 -3.15 -1.41 17.24
CA ASP A 232 -4.20 -0.61 17.88
C ASP A 232 -5.19 -1.46 18.71
N GLU A 233 -5.53 -2.66 18.23
CA GLU A 233 -6.32 -3.63 19.00
C GLU A 233 -5.57 -4.07 20.28
N LEU A 234 -4.25 -4.25 20.21
CA LEU A 234 -3.42 -4.56 21.38
C LEU A 234 -3.36 -3.39 22.36
N ALA A 235 -3.27 -2.15 21.88
CA ALA A 235 -3.32 -0.95 22.71
C ALA A 235 -4.64 -0.88 23.52
N ARG A 236 -5.77 -1.17 22.86
CA ARG A 236 -7.08 -1.24 23.52
C ARG A 236 -7.16 -2.37 24.55
N MET A 237 -6.63 -3.55 24.21
CA MET A 237 -6.57 -4.69 25.15
C MET A 237 -5.70 -4.35 26.37
N ALA A 238 -4.63 -3.56 26.20
CA ALA A 238 -3.77 -3.06 27.24
C ALA A 238 -4.37 -1.87 28.03
N LEU A 239 -5.54 -1.35 27.62
CA LEU A 239 -6.16 -0.12 28.15
C LEU A 239 -5.18 1.08 28.06
N ALA A 240 -4.34 1.11 27.02
CA ALA A 240 -3.32 2.13 26.80
C ALA A 240 -3.73 3.07 25.67
N ASP A 241 -3.28 4.32 25.77
CA ASP A 241 -3.37 5.26 24.64
C ASP A 241 -2.60 4.71 23.42
N PRO A 242 -3.16 4.75 22.21
CA PRO A 242 -2.55 4.18 21.01
C PRO A 242 -1.18 4.78 20.65
N VAL A 243 -0.96 6.07 20.92
CA VAL A 243 0.32 6.75 20.69
C VAL A 243 1.35 6.27 21.72
N GLU A 244 0.98 6.25 22.99
CA GLU A 244 1.85 5.80 24.08
C GLU A 244 2.18 4.31 23.98
N PHE A 245 1.21 3.49 23.55
CA PHE A 245 1.46 2.07 23.30
C PHE A 245 2.52 1.86 22.22
N ARG A 246 2.42 2.56 21.09
CA ARG A 246 3.44 2.52 20.03
C ARG A 246 4.79 3.05 20.51
N ALA A 247 4.79 4.17 21.23
CA ALA A 247 5.99 4.79 21.75
C ALA A 247 6.81 3.87 22.69
N ARG A 248 6.12 3.02 23.50
CA ARG A 248 6.78 2.03 24.37
C ARG A 248 7.60 1.01 23.60
N HIS A 249 7.16 0.66 22.36
CA HIS A 249 7.79 -0.32 21.51
C HIS A 249 8.71 0.28 20.44
N LEU A 250 9.05 1.58 20.55
CA LEU A 250 9.90 2.34 19.61
C LEU A 250 11.09 3.01 20.30
N ARG A 251 11.49 2.56 21.50
CA ARG A 251 12.52 3.25 22.31
C ARG A 251 13.88 3.30 21.63
N GLU A 252 14.26 2.25 20.93
CA GLU A 252 15.51 2.17 20.18
C GLU A 252 15.39 2.77 18.75
N HIS A 253 14.19 3.29 18.40
CA HIS A 253 13.89 3.86 17.10
C HIS A 253 13.51 5.34 17.18
N PRO A 254 14.45 6.26 17.54
CA PRO A 254 14.15 7.66 17.85
C PRO A 254 13.54 8.42 16.67
N ARG A 255 13.88 8.08 15.41
CA ARG A 255 13.27 8.70 14.21
C ARG A 255 11.79 8.36 14.11
N HIS A 256 11.42 7.10 14.29
CA HIS A 256 10.02 6.66 14.26
C HIS A 256 9.23 7.31 15.40
N LEU A 257 9.82 7.36 16.58
CA LEU A 257 9.21 8.01 17.75
C LEU A 257 9.00 9.51 17.52
N ALA A 258 9.96 10.20 16.90
CA ALA A 258 9.83 11.61 16.56
C ALA A 258 8.69 11.88 15.56
N VAL A 259 8.58 11.07 14.50
CA VAL A 259 7.52 11.19 13.51
C VAL A 259 6.14 10.88 14.12
N LEU A 260 6.03 9.82 14.94
CA LEU A 260 4.81 9.48 15.67
C LEU A 260 4.34 10.65 16.56
N ARG A 261 5.27 11.21 17.34
CA ARG A 261 4.98 12.34 18.24
C ARG A 261 4.60 13.60 17.48
N LEU A 262 5.27 13.90 16.36
CA LEU A 262 4.95 15.04 15.52
C LEU A 262 3.52 14.93 14.97
N ALA A 263 3.13 13.77 14.43
CA ALA A 263 1.77 13.56 13.95
C ALA A 263 0.73 13.74 15.05
N ALA A 264 0.97 13.16 16.23
CA ALA A 264 0.09 13.30 17.39
C ALA A 264 -0.03 14.75 17.88
N GLU A 265 1.09 15.50 17.96
CA GLU A 265 1.11 16.92 18.34
C GLU A 265 0.29 17.77 17.36
N LYS A 266 0.54 17.62 16.06
CA LYS A 266 -0.14 18.42 15.02
C LYS A 266 -1.62 18.08 14.90
N ALA A 267 -1.99 16.84 15.20
CA ALA A 267 -3.38 16.42 15.30
C ALA A 267 -4.04 16.80 16.63
N ARG A 268 -3.31 17.36 17.59
CA ARG A 268 -3.79 17.64 18.96
C ARG A 268 -4.41 16.39 19.61
N TRP A 269 -3.65 15.30 19.56
CA TRP A 269 -4.11 13.98 20.00
C TRP A 269 -4.62 13.94 21.45
N ASP A 270 -4.06 14.79 22.31
CA ASP A 270 -4.39 14.95 23.74
C ASP A 270 -5.72 15.67 24.01
N THR A 271 -6.38 16.20 22.97
CA THR A 271 -7.67 16.89 23.07
C THR A 271 -8.83 16.04 22.53
N GLN A 272 -10.05 16.32 22.99
CA GLN A 272 -11.22 15.68 22.40
C GLN A 272 -11.44 16.16 20.95
N PRO A 273 -11.72 15.27 19.99
CA PRO A 273 -11.80 15.63 18.59
C PRO A 273 -13.02 16.45 18.18
N GLY A 274 -14.05 16.61 19.01
CA GLY A 274 -15.22 17.43 18.71
C GLY A 274 -16.25 16.73 17.81
N TYR A 275 -16.98 17.53 17.04
CA TYR A 275 -18.12 17.09 16.20
C TYR A 275 -17.97 17.61 14.77
N ALA A 276 -18.48 16.86 13.81
CA ALA A 276 -18.64 17.29 12.43
C ALA A 276 -19.74 18.36 12.30
N ALA A 277 -19.84 19.01 11.14
CA ALA A 277 -20.80 20.07 10.89
C ALA A 277 -22.27 19.60 11.02
N ASP A 278 -22.52 18.33 10.80
CA ASP A 278 -23.85 17.70 10.98
C ASP A 278 -24.10 17.19 12.41
N GLY A 279 -23.17 17.45 13.35
CA GLY A 279 -23.26 17.02 14.75
C GLY A 279 -22.79 15.59 15.01
N ALA A 280 -22.29 14.87 14.01
CA ALA A 280 -21.75 13.52 14.21
C ALA A 280 -20.44 13.58 15.01
N PRO A 281 -20.19 12.67 15.98
CA PRO A 281 -18.96 12.64 16.73
C PRO A 281 -17.78 12.29 15.82
N ILE A 282 -16.66 13.02 15.99
CA ILE A 282 -15.41 12.72 15.30
C ILE A 282 -14.55 11.84 16.19
N ALA A 283 -13.90 10.83 15.60
CA ALA A 283 -12.84 10.05 16.25
C ALA A 283 -11.53 10.19 15.50
N ARG A 284 -10.43 9.94 16.20
CA ARG A 284 -9.08 9.87 15.67
C ARG A 284 -8.56 8.46 15.67
N GLY A 285 -7.82 8.11 14.61
CA GLY A 285 -7.00 6.91 14.57
C GLY A 285 -5.62 7.25 14.06
N ILE A 286 -4.60 6.54 14.52
CA ILE A 286 -3.20 6.77 14.19
C ILE A 286 -2.56 5.48 13.67
N ALA A 287 -1.63 5.63 12.72
CA ALA A 287 -0.77 4.56 12.25
C ALA A 287 0.60 5.09 11.82
N LEU A 288 1.60 4.21 11.79
CA LEU A 288 3.00 4.51 11.48
C LEU A 288 3.54 3.46 10.51
N ASN A 289 4.31 3.89 9.50
CA ASN A 289 5.01 2.94 8.63
C ASN A 289 6.36 3.47 8.15
N LEU A 290 7.32 2.56 7.96
CA LEU A 290 8.58 2.82 7.27
C LEU A 290 8.52 2.15 5.90
N SER A 291 8.74 2.90 4.84
CA SER A 291 8.88 2.35 3.48
C SER A 291 9.76 3.26 2.62
N PHE A 292 10.49 2.67 1.67
CA PHE A 292 11.35 3.39 0.72
C PHE A 292 12.33 4.38 1.38
N GLY A 293 12.79 4.09 2.61
CA GLY A 293 13.71 4.94 3.37
C GLY A 293 13.07 6.11 4.11
N SER A 294 11.75 6.31 3.99
CA SER A 294 10.99 7.36 4.66
C SER A 294 10.03 6.79 5.70
N ILE A 295 9.88 7.52 6.80
CA ILE A 295 8.97 7.18 7.90
C ILE A 295 7.78 8.11 7.84
N VAL A 296 6.57 7.56 7.87
CA VAL A 296 5.33 8.34 7.86
C VAL A 296 4.41 7.90 8.98
N ALA A 297 3.88 8.86 9.74
CA ALA A 297 2.77 8.65 10.67
C ALA A 297 1.58 9.50 10.23
N GLU A 298 0.39 8.92 10.29
CA GLU A 298 -0.86 9.59 9.93
C GLU A 298 -1.87 9.52 11.06
N VAL A 299 -2.52 10.66 11.30
CA VAL A 299 -3.71 10.75 12.15
C VAL A 299 -4.89 11.09 11.24
N VAL A 300 -5.90 10.23 11.24
CA VAL A 300 -7.15 10.42 10.51
C VAL A 300 -8.24 10.85 11.47
N GLU A 301 -8.91 11.97 11.18
CA GLU A 301 -10.14 12.43 11.83
C GLU A 301 -11.35 12.06 10.98
N ALA A 302 -12.24 11.23 11.52
CA ALA A 302 -13.39 10.74 10.78
C ALA A 302 -14.65 10.65 11.65
N SER A 303 -15.81 10.70 11.00
CA SER A 303 -17.12 10.43 11.58
C SER A 303 -17.88 9.39 10.77
N LEU A 304 -19.07 9.01 11.23
CA LEU A 304 -20.00 8.18 10.45
C LEU A 304 -21.10 9.06 9.86
N SER A 305 -21.49 8.77 8.62
CA SER A 305 -22.71 9.31 8.03
C SER A 305 -23.97 8.75 8.73
N PRO A 306 -25.16 9.30 8.50
CA PRO A 306 -26.41 8.71 9.00
C PRO A 306 -26.62 7.26 8.54
N GLU A 307 -26.07 6.88 7.40
CA GLU A 307 -26.11 5.52 6.84
C GLU A 307 -25.03 4.60 7.46
N GLY A 308 -24.15 5.14 8.31
CA GLY A 308 -23.06 4.41 8.94
C GLY A 308 -21.79 4.30 8.10
N GLU A 309 -21.66 5.06 7.01
CA GLU A 309 -20.48 5.08 6.16
C GLU A 309 -19.41 6.04 6.72
N PRO A 310 -18.10 5.71 6.58
CA PRO A 310 -17.01 6.59 6.98
C PRO A 310 -17.00 7.91 6.21
N ARG A 311 -16.83 9.02 6.93
CA ARG A 311 -16.54 10.36 6.39
C ARG A 311 -15.23 10.87 6.97
N VAL A 312 -14.23 11.08 6.13
CA VAL A 312 -12.94 11.60 6.55
C VAL A 312 -12.94 13.12 6.44
N HIS A 313 -12.59 13.80 7.52
CA HIS A 313 -12.61 15.27 7.60
C HIS A 313 -11.23 15.86 7.45
N ARG A 314 -10.23 15.23 8.11
CA ARG A 314 -8.87 15.73 8.17
C ARG A 314 -7.89 14.57 8.27
N VAL A 315 -6.74 14.72 7.59
CA VAL A 315 -5.60 13.81 7.70
C VAL A 315 -4.37 14.64 8.02
N VAL A 316 -3.74 14.35 9.16
CA VAL A 316 -2.49 14.98 9.57
C VAL A 316 -1.37 13.99 9.33
N VAL A 317 -0.42 14.37 8.48
CA VAL A 317 0.71 13.52 8.07
C VAL A 317 2.01 14.11 8.59
N ALA A 318 2.78 13.32 9.33
CA ALA A 318 4.17 13.62 9.65
C ALA A 318 5.09 12.69 8.84
N ILE A 319 6.13 13.24 8.20
CA ILE A 319 7.07 12.49 7.38
C ILE A 319 8.52 12.84 7.70
N ASP A 320 9.38 11.83 7.95
CA ASP A 320 10.84 11.95 7.90
C ASP A 320 11.34 11.25 6.62
N CYS A 321 11.59 12.03 5.59
CA CYS A 321 12.14 11.57 4.32
C CYS A 321 13.65 11.84 4.18
N GLY A 322 14.38 12.07 5.29
CA GLY A 322 15.73 12.60 5.22
C GLY A 322 15.72 14.07 4.78
N VAL A 323 16.74 14.48 4.05
CA VAL A 323 16.79 15.84 3.49
C VAL A 323 15.68 16.00 2.44
N ALA A 324 14.73 16.90 2.71
CA ALA A 324 13.70 17.26 1.76
C ALA A 324 14.28 18.20 0.70
N ILE A 325 14.59 17.68 -0.48
CA ILE A 325 15.19 18.45 -1.58
C ILE A 325 14.23 19.54 -2.07
N ASN A 326 12.96 19.19 -2.19
CA ASN A 326 11.89 20.11 -2.53
C ASN A 326 10.67 19.83 -1.63
N PRO A 327 10.47 20.60 -0.55
CA PRO A 327 9.37 20.40 0.39
C PRO A 327 7.99 20.42 -0.28
N ASN A 328 7.76 21.31 -1.23
CA ASN A 328 6.49 21.40 -1.94
C ASN A 328 6.17 20.13 -2.73
N LEU A 329 7.18 19.49 -3.36
CA LEU A 329 6.96 18.19 -4.03
C LEU A 329 6.72 17.07 -3.02
N VAL A 330 7.32 17.12 -1.83
CA VAL A 330 7.03 16.16 -0.75
C VAL A 330 5.56 16.28 -0.33
N GLU A 331 5.07 17.48 -0.08
CA GLU A 331 3.66 17.76 0.26
C GLU A 331 2.71 17.24 -0.82
N GLN A 332 2.96 17.57 -2.10
CA GLN A 332 2.14 17.09 -3.22
C GLN A 332 2.09 15.56 -3.32
N GLN A 333 3.22 14.88 -3.08
CA GLN A 333 3.25 13.41 -3.09
C GLN A 333 2.49 12.81 -1.90
N VAL A 334 2.57 13.43 -0.73
CA VAL A 334 1.80 13.01 0.45
C VAL A 334 0.30 13.21 0.22
N GLU A 335 -0.14 14.38 -0.26
CA GLU A 335 -1.54 14.65 -0.61
C GLU A 335 -2.08 13.63 -1.62
N SER A 336 -1.32 13.38 -2.68
CA SER A 336 -1.64 12.34 -3.67
C SER A 336 -1.74 10.96 -3.05
N ALA A 337 -0.83 10.61 -2.11
CA ALA A 337 -0.83 9.31 -1.45
C ALA A 337 -2.07 9.12 -0.57
N VAL A 338 -2.45 10.14 0.19
CA VAL A 338 -3.66 10.15 1.03
C VAL A 338 -4.92 9.94 0.17
N VAL A 339 -5.10 10.72 -0.91
CA VAL A 339 -6.27 10.59 -1.80
C VAL A 339 -6.33 9.20 -2.45
N TYR A 340 -5.18 8.70 -2.90
CA TYR A 340 -5.08 7.38 -3.53
C TYR A 340 -5.39 6.24 -2.56
N ALA A 341 -4.83 6.31 -1.35
CA ALA A 341 -5.05 5.33 -0.30
C ALA A 341 -6.49 5.36 0.24
N LEU A 342 -7.10 6.56 0.36
CA LEU A 342 -8.53 6.69 0.73
C LEU A 342 -9.43 6.04 -0.30
N SER A 343 -9.17 6.22 -1.60
CA SER A 343 -9.92 5.54 -2.67
C SER A 343 -9.90 4.03 -2.49
N ALA A 344 -8.71 3.48 -2.20
CA ALA A 344 -8.54 2.05 -1.97
C ALA A 344 -9.21 1.57 -0.67
N ALA A 345 -9.05 2.32 0.43
CA ALA A 345 -9.58 1.94 1.74
C ALA A 345 -11.11 2.01 1.82
N LEU A 346 -11.71 2.98 1.15
CA LEU A 346 -13.16 3.19 1.18
C LEU A 346 -13.90 2.32 0.16
N TYR A 347 -13.38 2.19 -1.07
CA TYR A 347 -14.15 1.66 -2.20
C TYR A 347 -13.44 0.59 -3.02
N GLY A 348 -12.09 0.59 -3.02
CA GLY A 348 -11.31 -0.18 -3.98
C GLY A 348 -11.50 -1.69 -3.83
N GLN A 349 -12.06 -2.33 -4.85
CA GLN A 349 -12.18 -3.78 -4.96
C GLN A 349 -12.34 -4.20 -6.42
N ILE A 350 -11.69 -5.29 -6.81
CA ILE A 350 -11.87 -5.95 -8.12
C ILE A 350 -12.50 -7.31 -7.89
N HIS A 351 -13.58 -7.57 -8.61
CA HIS A 351 -14.30 -8.85 -8.63
C HIS A 351 -14.04 -9.60 -9.93
N PHE A 352 -13.97 -10.93 -9.80
CA PHE A 352 -13.84 -11.84 -10.94
C PHE A 352 -15.07 -12.72 -11.04
N ASN A 353 -15.70 -12.72 -12.20
CA ASN A 353 -16.83 -13.56 -12.51
C ASN A 353 -16.54 -14.33 -13.80
N GLU A 354 -16.57 -15.65 -13.77
CA GLU A 354 -16.27 -16.52 -14.90
C GLU A 354 -14.94 -16.18 -15.62
N GLY A 355 -13.91 -15.81 -14.84
CA GLY A 355 -12.58 -15.43 -15.35
C GLY A 355 -12.49 -14.03 -15.95
N ARG A 356 -13.51 -13.17 -15.77
CA ARG A 356 -13.56 -11.79 -16.24
C ARG A 356 -13.65 -10.81 -15.07
N VAL A 357 -13.01 -9.66 -15.24
CA VAL A 357 -13.14 -8.52 -14.31
C VAL A 357 -14.49 -7.85 -14.51
N GLU A 358 -15.25 -7.66 -13.45
CA GLU A 358 -16.56 -7.02 -13.48
C GLU A 358 -16.45 -5.50 -13.62
N GLU A 359 -15.48 -4.89 -12.91
CA GLU A 359 -15.25 -3.45 -12.93
C GLU A 359 -14.58 -3.04 -14.24
N GLY A 360 -15.18 -2.10 -14.95
CA GLY A 360 -14.63 -1.59 -16.20
C GLY A 360 -14.26 -0.11 -16.14
N ASN A 361 -15.04 0.70 -15.43
CA ASN A 361 -14.87 2.14 -15.39
C ASN A 361 -15.22 2.68 -13.99
N PHE A 362 -15.07 3.98 -13.78
CA PHE A 362 -15.26 4.66 -12.48
C PHE A 362 -16.72 4.66 -11.97
N ASP A 363 -17.67 4.18 -12.75
CA ASP A 363 -19.04 3.87 -12.32
C ASP A 363 -19.11 2.60 -11.47
N ARG A 364 -18.16 1.65 -11.68
CA ARG A 364 -18.07 0.39 -10.92
C ARG A 364 -16.80 0.30 -10.06
N TYR A 365 -15.68 0.81 -10.55
CA TYR A 365 -14.45 0.96 -9.75
C TYR A 365 -14.39 2.38 -9.20
N ARG A 366 -15.10 2.62 -8.09
CA ARG A 366 -15.21 3.95 -7.50
C ARG A 366 -13.87 4.42 -6.97
N VAL A 367 -13.55 5.70 -7.24
CA VAL A 367 -12.43 6.43 -6.64
C VAL A 367 -12.97 7.62 -5.85
N LEU A 368 -12.14 8.15 -4.94
CA LEU A 368 -12.48 9.33 -4.14
C LEU A 368 -12.77 10.52 -5.06
N ARG A 369 -13.87 11.22 -4.81
CA ARG A 369 -14.24 12.43 -5.55
C ARG A 369 -13.74 13.67 -4.84
N PHE A 370 -13.63 14.78 -5.56
CA PHE A 370 -13.15 16.06 -5.02
C PHE A 370 -13.93 16.50 -3.77
N ALA A 371 -15.24 16.35 -3.76
CA ALA A 371 -16.09 16.70 -2.63
C ALA A 371 -15.90 15.79 -1.38
N GLU A 372 -15.28 14.64 -1.54
CA GLU A 372 -14.99 13.68 -0.47
C GLU A 372 -13.55 13.81 0.07
N THR A 373 -12.74 14.66 -0.59
CA THR A 373 -11.33 14.85 -0.22
C THR A 373 -11.25 15.62 1.10
N PRO A 374 -10.59 15.06 2.12
CA PRO A 374 -10.41 15.73 3.41
C PRO A 374 -9.43 16.89 3.32
N THR A 375 -9.37 17.71 4.38
CA THR A 375 -8.21 18.58 4.59
C THR A 375 -6.98 17.73 4.89
N ILE A 376 -5.89 17.93 4.14
CA ILE A 376 -4.63 17.20 4.31
C ILE A 376 -3.57 18.19 4.77
N GLU A 377 -2.89 17.85 5.87
CA GLU A 377 -1.81 18.68 6.44
C GLU A 377 -0.54 17.84 6.50
N THR A 378 0.51 18.29 5.82
CA THR A 378 1.81 17.61 5.79
C THR A 378 2.82 18.35 6.65
N HIS A 379 3.48 17.62 7.55
CA HIS A 379 4.53 18.12 8.43
C HIS A 379 5.81 17.34 8.20
N ILE A 380 6.81 17.99 7.61
CA ILE A 380 8.11 17.38 7.35
C ILE A 380 8.97 17.48 8.60
N GLN A 381 9.38 16.32 9.13
CA GLN A 381 10.34 16.23 10.24
C GLN A 381 11.73 16.60 9.73
N PRO A 382 12.39 17.64 10.28
CA PRO A 382 13.75 17.99 9.90
C PRO A 382 14.72 16.82 10.09
N SER A 383 15.55 16.54 9.09
CA SER A 383 16.48 15.41 9.09
C SER A 383 17.71 15.71 8.23
N ASN A 384 18.88 15.22 8.67
CA ASN A 384 20.14 15.31 7.92
C ASN A 384 20.52 13.97 7.25
N ARG A 385 19.60 13.01 7.23
CA ARG A 385 19.83 11.72 6.58
C ARG A 385 19.76 11.86 5.06
N PRO A 386 20.37 10.93 4.31
CA PRO A 386 20.16 10.87 2.87
C PRO A 386 18.67 10.88 2.51
N PRO A 387 18.29 11.50 1.38
CA PRO A 387 16.89 11.52 0.94
C PRO A 387 16.32 10.11 0.76
N GLY A 388 15.15 9.85 1.34
CA GLY A 388 14.33 8.67 1.08
C GLY A 388 13.32 8.92 -0.04
N GLY A 389 12.62 7.86 -0.47
CA GLY A 389 11.51 7.98 -1.41
C GLY A 389 10.33 8.72 -0.77
N VAL A 390 9.60 9.52 -1.54
CA VAL A 390 8.42 10.27 -1.06
C VAL A 390 7.16 9.97 -1.86
N GLY A 391 7.30 9.29 -3.00
CA GLY A 391 6.18 8.99 -3.88
C GLY A 391 5.17 7.98 -3.32
N GLU A 392 5.58 7.13 -2.41
CA GLU A 392 4.83 5.95 -1.96
C GLU A 392 4.55 5.91 -0.44
N PRO A 393 5.45 6.42 0.45
CA PRO A 393 5.35 6.18 1.90
C PRO A 393 4.09 6.71 2.58
N GLY A 394 3.38 7.69 1.99
CA GLY A 394 2.09 8.18 2.51
C GLY A 394 0.91 7.25 2.25
N VAL A 395 1.06 6.14 1.52
CA VAL A 395 -0.05 5.21 1.26
C VAL A 395 -0.29 4.22 2.41
N PRO A 396 0.75 3.55 2.97
CA PRO A 396 0.56 2.46 3.92
C PRO A 396 -0.15 2.84 5.23
N PRO A 397 0.13 3.99 5.90
CA PRO A 397 -0.45 4.28 7.20
C PRO A 397 -1.91 4.75 7.13
N LEU A 398 -2.43 5.18 5.97
CA LEU A 398 -3.78 5.75 5.89
C LEU A 398 -4.88 4.76 6.22
N ALA A 399 -4.91 3.61 5.56
CA ALA A 399 -5.97 2.62 5.75
C ALA A 399 -6.06 2.14 7.22
N PRO A 400 -4.96 1.79 7.91
CA PRO A 400 -5.03 1.44 9.32
C PRO A 400 -5.41 2.63 10.22
N ALA A 401 -4.94 3.85 9.96
CA ALA A 401 -5.34 5.02 10.73
C ALA A 401 -6.85 5.26 10.64
N LEU A 402 -7.44 5.16 9.43
CA LEU A 402 -8.89 5.24 9.24
C LEU A 402 -9.62 4.08 9.95
N ALA A 403 -9.15 2.85 9.80
CA ALA A 403 -9.72 1.67 10.46
C ALA A 403 -9.72 1.82 12.00
N ASN A 404 -8.66 2.40 12.56
CA ASN A 404 -8.52 2.66 13.99
C ASN A 404 -9.52 3.73 14.46
N ALA A 405 -9.73 4.81 13.68
CA ALA A 405 -10.77 5.79 13.95
C ALA A 405 -12.18 5.17 13.91
N MET A 406 -12.46 4.33 12.89
CA MET A 406 -13.74 3.62 12.78
C MET A 406 -13.99 2.69 13.96
N ALA A 407 -12.95 2.03 14.45
CA ALA A 407 -13.08 1.16 15.60
C ALA A 407 -13.37 1.92 16.91
N VAL A 408 -12.93 3.18 17.03
CA VAL A 408 -13.34 4.06 18.13
C VAL A 408 -14.82 4.41 18.03
N LEU A 409 -15.31 4.77 16.83
CA LEU A 409 -16.71 5.17 16.60
C LEU A 409 -17.70 4.02 16.77
N THR A 410 -17.33 2.82 16.32
CA THR A 410 -18.23 1.66 16.27
C THR A 410 -18.09 0.70 17.45
N GLY A 411 -17.00 0.81 18.23
CA GLY A 411 -16.62 -0.18 19.23
C GLY A 411 -16.17 -1.54 18.67
N LYS A 412 -16.02 -1.65 17.34
CA LYS A 412 -15.66 -2.90 16.66
C LYS A 412 -14.39 -2.72 15.82
N PRO A 413 -13.42 -3.66 15.89
CA PRO A 413 -12.23 -3.59 15.05
C PRO A 413 -12.59 -3.79 13.57
N VAL A 414 -11.94 -3.02 12.70
CA VAL A 414 -12.03 -3.17 11.26
C VAL A 414 -10.92 -4.11 10.79
N ARG A 415 -11.27 -5.22 10.19
CA ARG A 415 -10.32 -6.27 9.78
C ARG A 415 -10.41 -6.62 8.28
N ARG A 416 -11.22 -5.87 7.53
CA ARG A 416 -11.39 -6.05 6.08
C ARG A 416 -11.47 -4.70 5.38
N LEU A 417 -10.95 -4.64 4.16
CA LEU A 417 -11.14 -3.55 3.21
C LEU A 417 -11.85 -4.07 1.97
N PRO A 418 -12.57 -3.21 1.21
CA PRO A 418 -12.85 -1.81 1.51
C PRO A 418 -13.87 -1.63 2.65
N LEU A 419 -14.00 -0.40 3.15
CA LEU A 419 -14.91 -0.09 4.27
C LEU A 419 -16.36 0.09 3.82
N ILE A 420 -16.60 0.42 2.56
CA ILE A 420 -17.91 0.65 1.96
C ILE A 420 -18.14 -0.42 0.89
N GLY A 421 -19.25 -1.14 1.00
CA GLY A 421 -19.60 -2.17 0.03
C GLY A 421 -18.95 -3.55 0.24
N ALA A 422 -18.32 -3.79 1.40
CA ALA A 422 -17.75 -5.11 1.74
C ALA A 422 -18.76 -6.04 2.39
#